data_d5967d4ced5b1e6639bc84b9072d2388
#
_entry.id   d5967d4ced5b1e6639bc84b9072d2388
#
_cell.length_a   1.000
_cell.length_b   1.000
_cell.length_c   1.000
_cell.angle_alpha   90.00
_cell.angle_beta   90.00
_cell.angle_gamma   90.00
#
_symmetry.space_group_name_H-M   'P 1'
#
loop_
_entity.id
_entity.type
_entity.pdbx_description
1 polymer ?
#
loop_
_entity_poly.entity_id
_entity_poly.type
_entity_poly.pdbx_seq_one_letter_code
_entity_poly.pdbx_strand_id
1 'polypeptide(L)'
;MDTNPMRIFITPEEITPEEPAMIVRVIDEGWHMVHLRHPAASLAEMRRLLEAIPQRCHGRLRLHGHFALAAEFNLGGLHLNGRCPEAPAFYRGPVSRSCHSIDEVRAAAGCDYVTLSPIFDSISKPGYRGRFSREELMRLNDIASPRVIALGGITPGRLAEIDGIGFAGYAVKGAIDSFLNANK
;
A
#
# COMPACT_ATOMS: atom_id res chain seq x y z
N MET A 1 17.55 13.79 1.26
CA MET A 1 16.27 13.08 1.32
C MET A 1 15.88 12.76 -0.10
N ASP A 2 15.48 11.51 -0.35
CA ASP A 2 14.97 11.12 -1.65
C ASP A 2 13.79 12.01 -2.01
N THR A 3 13.91 12.81 -3.04
CA THR A 3 12.89 13.79 -3.45
C THR A 3 11.72 13.15 -4.19
N ASN A 4 11.74 11.81 -4.37
CA ASN A 4 10.71 11.08 -5.09
C ASN A 4 9.75 10.40 -4.08
N PRO A 5 8.44 10.73 -4.06
CA PRO A 5 7.50 10.15 -3.13
C PRO A 5 7.36 8.64 -3.33
N MET A 6 7.26 7.88 -2.23
CA MET A 6 7.02 6.45 -2.29
C MET A 6 5.66 6.16 -2.92
N ARG A 7 5.65 5.47 -4.06
CA ARG A 7 4.44 5.10 -4.80
C ARG A 7 4.09 3.64 -4.56
N ILE A 8 2.87 3.38 -4.10
CA ILE A 8 2.38 2.03 -3.77
C ILE A 8 1.11 1.75 -4.56
N PHE A 9 1.08 0.63 -5.26
CA PHE A 9 -0.13 0.10 -5.87
C PHE A 9 -0.75 -0.98 -4.97
N ILE A 10 -2.06 -0.88 -4.70
CA ILE A 10 -2.82 -1.92 -4.00
C ILE A 10 -3.73 -2.58 -5.02
N THR A 11 -3.60 -3.89 -5.21
CA THR A 11 -4.37 -4.63 -6.20
C THR A 11 -5.88 -4.59 -5.93
N PRO A 12 -6.73 -4.79 -6.94
CA PRO A 12 -8.14 -5.11 -6.78
C PRO A 12 -8.35 -6.32 -5.86
N GLU A 13 -9.60 -6.55 -5.43
CA GLU A 13 -9.88 -7.65 -4.49
C GLU A 13 -9.92 -9.03 -5.16
N GLU A 14 -10.20 -9.07 -6.45
CA GLU A 14 -10.27 -10.29 -7.25
C GLU A 14 -8.99 -10.49 -8.05
N ILE A 15 -8.47 -11.71 -8.06
CA ILE A 15 -7.34 -12.11 -8.90
C ILE A 15 -7.84 -12.26 -10.34
N THR A 16 -7.17 -11.63 -11.29
CA THR A 16 -7.46 -11.79 -12.72
C THR A 16 -6.27 -12.41 -13.46
N PRO A 17 -6.50 -13.04 -14.63
CA PRO A 17 -5.41 -13.59 -15.44
C PRO A 17 -4.35 -12.55 -15.85
N GLU A 18 -4.73 -11.29 -15.99
CA GLU A 18 -3.88 -10.17 -16.41
C GLU A 18 -3.07 -9.58 -15.26
N GLU A 19 -3.40 -9.91 -14.01
CA GLU A 19 -2.79 -9.29 -12.83
C GLU A 19 -1.27 -9.47 -12.75
N PRO A 20 -0.68 -10.65 -13.04
CA PRO A 20 0.78 -10.79 -13.04
C PRO A 20 1.46 -9.83 -14.01
N ALA A 21 0.92 -9.64 -15.21
CA ALA A 21 1.46 -8.71 -16.20
C ALA A 21 1.29 -7.24 -15.77
N MET A 22 0.16 -6.90 -15.14
CA MET A 22 -0.06 -5.57 -14.56
C MET A 22 0.95 -5.26 -13.45
N ILE A 23 1.19 -6.21 -12.54
CA ILE A 23 2.17 -6.05 -11.46
C ILE A 23 3.57 -5.78 -12.02
N VAL A 24 3.99 -6.56 -13.03
CA VAL A 24 5.28 -6.36 -13.71
C VAL A 24 5.35 -4.96 -14.30
N ARG A 25 4.33 -4.54 -15.05
CA ARG A 25 4.27 -3.21 -15.66
C ARG A 25 4.38 -2.10 -14.61
N VAL A 26 3.62 -2.18 -13.53
CA VAL A 26 3.65 -1.20 -12.43
C VAL A 26 5.05 -1.08 -11.84
N ILE A 27 5.73 -2.20 -11.60
CA ILE A 27 7.09 -2.23 -11.06
C ILE A 27 8.09 -1.63 -12.08
N ASP A 28 7.97 -1.98 -13.35
CA ASP A 28 8.86 -1.50 -14.42
C ASP A 28 8.67 0.02 -14.69
N GLU A 29 7.47 0.57 -14.43
CA GLU A 29 7.17 2.03 -14.42
C GLU A 29 7.70 2.75 -13.15
N GLY A 30 8.47 2.06 -12.31
CA GLY A 30 9.18 2.62 -11.16
C GLY A 30 8.33 2.78 -9.90
N TRP A 31 7.19 2.09 -9.78
CA TRP A 31 6.46 2.04 -8.51
C TRP A 31 7.26 1.24 -7.48
N HIS A 32 7.26 1.72 -6.24
CA HIS A 32 8.15 1.19 -5.20
C HIS A 32 7.67 -0.14 -4.63
N MET A 33 6.36 -0.28 -4.42
CA MET A 33 5.74 -1.48 -3.83
C MET A 33 4.41 -1.79 -4.50
N VAL A 34 4.07 -3.08 -4.53
CA VAL A 34 2.74 -3.58 -4.86
C VAL A 34 2.21 -4.38 -3.69
N HIS A 35 1.02 -4.03 -3.21
CA HIS A 35 0.32 -4.73 -2.15
C HIS A 35 -0.70 -5.70 -2.74
N LEU A 36 -0.51 -6.98 -2.53
CA LEU A 36 -1.44 -8.02 -2.95
C LEU A 36 -2.57 -8.14 -1.92
N ARG A 37 -3.76 -7.61 -2.28
CA ARG A 37 -4.91 -7.55 -1.39
C ARG A 37 -6.09 -8.33 -1.96
N HIS A 38 -6.13 -9.63 -1.71
CA HIS A 38 -7.16 -10.56 -2.16
C HIS A 38 -7.84 -11.23 -0.96
N PRO A 39 -8.79 -10.55 -0.30
CA PRO A 39 -9.34 -11.00 0.98
C PRO A 39 -10.17 -12.29 0.88
N ALA A 40 -10.63 -12.65 -0.30
CA ALA A 40 -11.42 -13.87 -0.56
C ALA A 40 -10.59 -15.00 -1.18
N ALA A 41 -9.35 -14.72 -1.61
CA ALA A 41 -8.51 -15.72 -2.24
C ALA A 41 -8.05 -16.80 -1.25
N SER A 42 -8.08 -18.04 -1.69
CA SER A 42 -7.49 -19.18 -0.97
C SER A 42 -5.96 -19.11 -0.99
N LEU A 43 -5.32 -19.88 -0.09
CA LEU A 43 -3.86 -20.03 -0.09
C LEU A 43 -3.33 -20.54 -1.44
N ALA A 44 -4.06 -21.48 -2.07
CA ALA A 44 -3.67 -22.07 -3.36
C ALA A 44 -3.75 -21.05 -4.52
N GLU A 45 -4.75 -20.16 -4.51
CA GLU A 45 -4.87 -19.08 -5.50
C GLU A 45 -3.76 -18.05 -5.32
N MET A 46 -3.47 -17.64 -4.09
CA MET A 46 -2.37 -16.72 -3.81
C MET A 46 -1.01 -17.30 -4.21
N ARG A 47 -0.81 -18.61 -4.00
CA ARG A 47 0.40 -19.30 -4.42
C ARG A 47 0.55 -19.26 -5.94
N ARG A 48 -0.49 -19.64 -6.68
CA ARG A 48 -0.48 -19.59 -8.17
C ARG A 48 -0.21 -18.18 -8.70
N LEU A 49 -0.80 -17.16 -8.08
CA LEU A 49 -0.51 -15.76 -8.43
C LEU A 49 0.98 -15.44 -8.26
N LEU A 50 1.57 -15.79 -7.12
CA LEU A 50 2.99 -15.54 -6.83
C LEU A 50 3.92 -16.32 -7.76
N GLU A 51 3.58 -17.56 -8.11
CA GLU A 51 4.31 -18.38 -9.10
C GLU A 51 4.29 -17.79 -10.51
N ALA A 52 3.20 -17.10 -10.87
CA ALA A 52 3.06 -16.43 -12.16
C ALA A 52 3.80 -15.07 -12.24
N ILE A 53 4.21 -14.49 -11.10
CA ILE A 53 4.95 -13.24 -11.06
C ILE A 53 6.46 -13.53 -11.08
N PRO A 54 7.25 -12.90 -11.97
CA PRO A 54 8.71 -13.11 -12.01
C PRO A 54 9.38 -12.82 -10.68
N GLN A 55 10.31 -13.68 -10.26
CA GLN A 55 11.02 -13.60 -8.98
C GLN A 55 11.70 -12.23 -8.76
N ARG A 56 12.16 -11.56 -9.82
CA ARG A 56 12.74 -10.20 -9.73
C ARG A 56 11.79 -9.16 -9.14
N CYS A 57 10.48 -9.41 -9.18
CA CYS A 57 9.45 -8.53 -8.62
C CYS A 57 9.15 -8.81 -7.14
N HIS A 58 9.46 -10.01 -6.63
CA HIS A 58 9.03 -10.49 -5.32
C HIS A 58 9.45 -9.57 -4.17
N GLY A 59 10.64 -9.00 -4.20
CA GLY A 59 11.13 -8.05 -3.19
C GLY A 59 10.32 -6.73 -3.12
N ARG A 60 9.44 -6.48 -4.09
CA ARG A 60 8.53 -5.32 -4.12
C ARG A 60 7.07 -5.68 -3.82
N LEU A 61 6.79 -6.93 -3.42
CA LEU A 61 5.43 -7.38 -3.09
C LEU A 61 5.21 -7.42 -1.59
N ARG A 62 4.04 -6.98 -1.13
CA ARG A 62 3.58 -7.15 0.25
C ARG A 62 2.23 -7.86 0.30
N LEU A 63 2.07 -8.77 1.24
CA LEU A 63 0.83 -9.53 1.44
C LEU A 63 -0.05 -8.88 2.50
N HIS A 64 -1.36 -8.83 2.23
CA HIS A 64 -2.39 -8.43 3.19
C HIS A 64 -3.03 -9.63 3.94
N GLY A 65 -2.60 -10.85 3.64
CA GLY A 65 -3.02 -12.12 4.24
C GLY A 65 -2.10 -13.25 3.78
N HIS A 66 -2.38 -14.49 4.19
CA HIS A 66 -1.57 -15.66 3.83
C HIS A 66 -0.06 -15.48 4.09
N PHE A 67 0.27 -14.88 5.22
CA PHE A 67 1.60 -14.35 5.57
C PHE A 67 2.74 -15.37 5.51
N ALA A 68 2.45 -16.68 5.62
CA ALA A 68 3.46 -17.73 5.45
C ALA A 68 4.13 -17.69 4.07
N LEU A 69 3.40 -17.31 3.03
CA LEU A 69 3.95 -17.19 1.66
C LEU A 69 5.02 -16.11 1.54
N ALA A 70 5.03 -15.10 2.41
CA ALA A 70 6.03 -14.03 2.33
C ALA A 70 7.46 -14.54 2.55
N ALA A 71 7.66 -15.46 3.48
CA ALA A 71 8.95 -16.09 3.71
C ALA A 71 9.29 -17.11 2.61
N GLU A 72 8.30 -17.89 2.17
CA GLU A 72 8.48 -18.92 1.14
C GLU A 72 8.93 -18.33 -0.20
N PHE A 73 8.32 -17.23 -0.63
CA PHE A 73 8.62 -16.54 -1.89
C PHE A 73 9.63 -15.41 -1.75
N ASN A 74 10.20 -15.19 -0.58
CA ASN A 74 11.12 -14.08 -0.29
C ASN A 74 10.55 -12.71 -0.70
N LEU A 75 9.32 -12.43 -0.27
CA LEU A 75 8.62 -11.20 -0.62
C LEU A 75 9.14 -9.99 0.17
N GLY A 76 8.81 -8.79 -0.32
CA GLY A 76 9.19 -7.51 0.28
C GLY A 76 8.55 -7.21 1.62
N GLY A 77 7.61 -8.04 2.11
CA GLY A 77 7.09 -7.91 3.45
C GLY A 77 5.60 -8.21 3.62
N LEU A 78 5.11 -7.85 4.81
CA LEU A 78 3.70 -7.98 5.21
C LEU A 78 3.04 -6.62 5.33
N HIS A 79 1.72 -6.58 5.13
CA HIS A 79 0.89 -5.43 5.45
C HIS A 79 -0.21 -5.83 6.42
N LEU A 80 -0.07 -5.43 7.68
CA LEU A 80 -1.04 -5.68 8.75
C LEU A 80 -2.29 -4.82 8.55
N ASN A 81 -3.43 -5.39 8.86
CA ASN A 81 -4.73 -4.76 8.66
C ASN A 81 -5.76 -5.34 9.64
N GLY A 82 -6.99 -4.86 9.64
CA GLY A 82 -8.02 -5.29 10.59
C GLY A 82 -8.37 -6.78 10.55
N ARG A 83 -8.10 -7.49 9.43
CA ARG A 83 -8.29 -8.95 9.32
C ARG A 83 -7.07 -9.74 9.78
N CYS A 84 -5.89 -9.18 9.59
CA CYS A 84 -4.60 -9.77 9.93
C CYS A 84 -3.78 -8.72 10.72
N PRO A 85 -4.11 -8.51 12.01
CA PRO A 85 -3.55 -7.41 12.79
C PRO A 85 -2.14 -7.66 13.30
N GLU A 86 -1.66 -8.91 13.25
CA GLU A 86 -0.37 -9.31 13.79
C GLU A 86 0.46 -10.10 12.78
N ALA A 87 1.77 -9.89 12.80
CA ALA A 87 2.70 -10.71 12.04
C ALA A 87 2.88 -12.08 12.73
N PRO A 88 3.07 -13.18 11.98
CA PRO A 88 3.39 -14.46 12.58
C PRO A 88 4.66 -14.39 13.45
N ALA A 89 4.69 -15.10 14.57
CA ALA A 89 5.81 -15.06 15.52
C ALA A 89 7.18 -15.44 14.93
N PHE A 90 7.19 -16.23 13.85
CA PHE A 90 8.42 -16.61 13.15
C PHE A 90 8.91 -15.54 12.15
N TYR A 91 8.05 -14.56 11.77
CA TYR A 91 8.40 -13.57 10.74
C TYR A 91 9.36 -12.52 11.27
N ARG A 92 10.41 -12.22 10.52
CA ARG A 92 11.46 -11.23 10.86
C ARG A 92 11.70 -10.20 9.76
N GLY A 93 10.91 -10.27 8.69
CA GLY A 93 11.03 -9.34 7.56
C GLY A 93 10.30 -8.01 7.78
N PRO A 94 10.29 -7.16 6.76
CA PRO A 94 9.65 -5.86 6.78
C PRO A 94 8.14 -5.93 7.02
N VAL A 95 7.60 -4.99 7.80
CA VAL A 95 6.18 -4.90 8.14
C VAL A 95 5.67 -3.50 7.91
N SER A 96 4.50 -3.39 7.30
CA SER A 96 3.72 -2.15 7.21
C SER A 96 2.31 -2.38 7.77
N ARG A 97 1.55 -1.29 8.02
CA ARG A 97 0.23 -1.39 8.65
C ARG A 97 -0.76 -0.37 8.08
N SER A 98 -2.04 -0.76 8.01
CA SER A 98 -3.15 0.18 7.81
C SER A 98 -3.44 0.94 9.10
N CYS A 99 -3.53 2.28 9.02
CA CYS A 99 -3.93 3.17 10.11
C CYS A 99 -5.10 4.05 9.67
N HIS A 100 -5.96 4.37 10.63
CA HIS A 100 -7.17 5.17 10.43
C HIS A 100 -7.27 6.38 11.38
N SER A 101 -6.21 6.63 12.16
CA SER A 101 -6.04 7.80 13.02
C SER A 101 -4.56 8.14 13.19
N ILE A 102 -4.27 9.37 13.61
CA ILE A 102 -2.89 9.81 13.92
C ILE A 102 -2.32 9.04 15.12
N ASP A 103 -3.16 8.66 16.07
CA ASP A 103 -2.72 7.88 17.24
C ASP A 103 -2.33 6.45 16.84
N GLU A 104 -3.05 5.82 15.90
CA GLU A 104 -2.64 4.54 15.33
C GLU A 104 -1.30 4.64 14.60
N VAL A 105 -1.04 5.76 13.89
CA VAL A 105 0.26 6.02 13.25
C VAL A 105 1.37 6.05 14.29
N ARG A 106 1.19 6.80 15.38
CA ARG A 106 2.18 6.88 16.48
C ARG A 106 2.43 5.52 17.14
N ALA A 107 1.37 4.75 17.35
CA ALA A 107 1.46 3.40 17.95
C ALA A 107 2.20 2.38 17.04
N ALA A 108 2.31 2.66 15.75
CA ALA A 108 2.93 1.77 14.77
C ALA A 108 4.43 2.04 14.51
N ALA A 109 5.14 2.65 15.47
CA ALA A 109 6.56 3.06 15.34
C ALA A 109 7.53 1.93 14.92
N GLY A 110 7.16 0.65 15.12
CA GLY A 110 7.95 -0.51 14.68
C GLY A 110 7.74 -0.92 13.21
N CYS A 111 6.86 -0.24 12.47
CA CYS A 111 6.63 -0.52 11.05
C CYS A 111 7.58 0.28 10.15
N ASP A 112 7.93 -0.26 8.96
CA ASP A 112 8.72 0.48 7.96
C ASP A 112 7.95 1.70 7.45
N TYR A 113 6.66 1.52 7.24
CA TYR A 113 5.71 2.56 6.90
C TYR A 113 4.28 2.15 7.29
N VAL A 114 3.41 3.11 7.31
CA VAL A 114 1.97 2.90 7.49
C VAL A 114 1.20 3.56 6.35
N THR A 115 0.01 3.03 6.03
CA THR A 115 -0.94 3.76 5.20
C THR A 115 -1.95 4.44 6.10
N LEU A 116 -2.19 5.74 5.91
CA LEU A 116 -3.24 6.49 6.60
C LEU A 116 -4.42 6.71 5.65
N SER A 117 -5.61 6.27 6.05
CA SER A 117 -6.80 6.35 5.20
C SER A 117 -8.10 6.54 5.98
N PRO A 118 -9.16 7.08 5.35
CA PRO A 118 -9.18 7.70 4.02
C PRO A 118 -8.74 9.17 4.07
N ILE A 119 -7.84 9.58 3.15
CA ILE A 119 -7.40 10.99 3.07
C ILE A 119 -8.46 11.83 2.36
N PHE A 120 -9.01 11.32 1.26
CA PHE A 120 -10.06 11.97 0.49
C PHE A 120 -11.31 11.10 0.39
N ASP A 121 -12.40 11.71 -0.07
CA ASP A 121 -13.63 10.99 -0.39
C ASP A 121 -13.35 9.86 -1.38
N SER A 122 -13.99 8.72 -1.16
CA SER A 122 -13.80 7.57 -2.04
C SER A 122 -14.44 7.82 -3.41
N ILE A 123 -13.66 7.61 -4.47
CA ILE A 123 -14.15 7.66 -5.86
C ILE A 123 -15.01 6.42 -6.15
N SER A 124 -14.69 5.29 -5.54
CA SER A 124 -15.33 3.99 -5.80
C SER A 124 -16.43 3.60 -4.81
N LYS A 125 -16.58 4.33 -3.70
CA LYS A 125 -17.60 4.07 -2.66
C LYS A 125 -18.28 5.36 -2.26
N PRO A 126 -19.45 5.69 -2.83
CA PRO A 126 -20.23 6.88 -2.46
C PRO A 126 -20.51 6.89 -0.94
N GLY A 127 -20.30 8.05 -0.28
CA GLY A 127 -20.54 8.23 1.15
C GLY A 127 -19.31 8.00 2.05
N TYR A 128 -18.19 7.54 1.53
CA TYR A 128 -16.91 7.47 2.26
C TYR A 128 -16.21 8.82 2.16
N ARG A 129 -16.37 9.68 3.16
CA ARG A 129 -15.75 11.01 3.21
C ARG A 129 -14.32 10.97 3.73
N GLY A 130 -13.48 11.90 3.28
CA GLY A 130 -12.18 12.18 3.87
C GLY A 130 -12.35 12.42 5.38
N ARG A 131 -11.49 11.81 6.19
CA ARG A 131 -11.68 11.70 7.65
C ARG A 131 -10.88 12.73 8.44
N PHE A 132 -9.97 13.43 7.76
CA PHE A 132 -8.98 14.31 8.39
C PHE A 132 -9.10 15.73 7.88
N SER A 133 -9.08 16.70 8.78
CA SER A 133 -8.82 18.08 8.44
C SER A 133 -7.35 18.28 8.05
N ARG A 134 -7.05 19.34 7.28
CA ARG A 134 -5.66 19.68 6.95
C ARG A 134 -4.81 19.90 8.20
N GLU A 135 -5.37 20.52 9.23
CA GLU A 135 -4.70 20.78 10.51
C GLU A 135 -4.31 19.47 11.22
N GLU A 136 -5.20 18.46 11.24
CA GLU A 136 -4.88 17.16 11.78
C GLU A 136 -3.75 16.50 11.00
N LEU A 137 -3.78 16.55 9.67
CA LEU A 137 -2.75 15.95 8.82
C LEU A 137 -1.38 16.66 9.00
N MET A 138 -1.35 17.96 9.27
CA MET A 138 -0.09 18.68 9.55
C MET A 138 0.67 18.14 10.77
N ARG A 139 -0.02 17.48 11.71
CA ARG A 139 0.64 16.80 12.85
C ARG A 139 1.54 15.63 12.42
N LEU A 140 1.42 15.15 11.19
CA LEU A 140 2.31 14.12 10.63
C LEU A 140 3.74 14.63 10.49
N ASN A 141 3.95 15.95 10.32
CA ASN A 141 5.29 16.55 10.23
C ASN A 141 6.12 16.34 11.51
N ASP A 142 5.46 16.09 12.63
CA ASP A 142 6.10 15.85 13.94
C ASP A 142 6.43 14.36 14.16
N ILE A 143 6.06 13.49 13.20
CA ILE A 143 6.24 12.04 13.31
C ILE A 143 7.44 11.62 12.44
N ALA A 144 8.57 11.35 13.08
CA ALA A 144 9.78 10.91 12.38
C ALA A 144 9.71 9.46 11.88
N SER A 145 8.95 8.60 12.57
CA SER A 145 8.78 7.18 12.27
C SER A 145 7.45 6.67 12.83
N PRO A 146 6.74 5.81 12.09
CA PRO A 146 7.03 5.28 10.75
C PRO A 146 6.78 6.32 9.63
N ARG A 147 7.28 6.03 8.43
CA ARG A 147 6.91 6.81 7.23
C ARG A 147 5.41 6.67 6.97
N VAL A 148 4.73 7.76 6.66
CA VAL A 148 3.28 7.77 6.44
C VAL A 148 2.95 7.89 4.96
N ILE A 149 2.11 6.99 4.46
CA ILE A 149 1.68 6.92 3.07
C ILE A 149 0.20 7.30 2.99
N ALA A 150 -0.11 8.31 2.19
CA ALA A 150 -1.48 8.75 1.97
C ALA A 150 -2.27 7.70 1.18
N LEU A 151 -3.47 7.32 1.63
CA LEU A 151 -4.35 6.37 0.94
C LEU A 151 -5.81 6.84 1.00
N GLY A 152 -6.55 6.58 -0.07
CA GLY A 152 -7.99 6.88 -0.20
C GLY A 152 -8.24 8.13 -1.04
N GLY A 153 -8.93 7.95 -2.17
CA GLY A 153 -9.30 9.01 -3.11
C GLY A 153 -8.12 9.70 -3.80
N ILE A 154 -6.93 9.11 -3.79
CA ILE A 154 -5.73 9.67 -4.43
C ILE A 154 -5.86 9.54 -5.95
N THR A 155 -5.70 10.66 -6.65
CA THR A 155 -5.63 10.75 -8.13
C THR A 155 -4.49 11.68 -8.53
N PRO A 156 -4.01 11.64 -9.80
CA PRO A 156 -2.96 12.56 -10.25
C PRO A 156 -3.30 14.04 -10.00
N GLY A 157 -4.55 14.45 -10.24
CA GLY A 157 -5.01 15.82 -10.03
C GLY A 157 -5.06 16.27 -8.57
N ARG A 158 -5.00 15.33 -7.62
CA ARG A 158 -5.07 15.62 -6.16
C ARG A 158 -3.73 15.53 -5.44
N LEU A 159 -2.65 15.17 -6.13
CA LEU A 159 -1.33 15.04 -5.49
C LEU A 159 -0.86 16.35 -4.85
N ALA A 160 -1.14 17.48 -5.47
CA ALA A 160 -0.79 18.79 -4.91
C ALA A 160 -1.50 19.10 -3.57
N GLU A 161 -2.65 18.48 -3.30
CA GLU A 161 -3.40 18.68 -2.05
C GLU A 161 -2.70 18.04 -0.83
N ILE A 162 -1.87 17.00 -1.05
CA ILE A 162 -1.10 16.31 0.00
C ILE A 162 0.36 16.78 0.07
N ASP A 163 0.78 17.62 -0.86
CA ASP A 163 2.13 18.18 -0.84
C ASP A 163 2.32 19.12 0.37
N GLY A 164 3.53 19.09 0.95
CA GLY A 164 3.85 19.85 2.16
C GLY A 164 3.20 19.33 3.45
N ILE A 165 2.45 18.21 3.38
CA ILE A 165 2.01 17.43 4.53
C ILE A 165 3.02 16.30 4.74
N GLY A 166 3.28 15.86 5.98
CA GLY A 166 4.29 14.88 6.36
C GLY A 166 4.13 13.46 5.77
N PHE A 167 3.55 13.36 4.57
CA PHE A 167 3.49 12.11 3.83
C PHE A 167 4.82 11.81 3.11
N ALA A 168 5.30 10.58 3.28
CA ALA A 168 6.47 10.08 2.55
C ALA A 168 6.10 9.57 1.15
N GLY A 169 4.81 9.54 0.82
CA GLY A 169 4.30 9.08 -0.47
C GLY A 169 2.80 8.81 -0.44
N TYR A 170 2.35 8.08 -1.44
CA TYR A 170 0.93 7.75 -1.60
C TYR A 170 0.71 6.33 -2.10
N ALA A 171 -0.49 5.81 -1.82
CA ALA A 171 -0.96 4.54 -2.31
C ALA A 171 -2.27 4.70 -3.09
N VAL A 172 -2.41 3.95 -4.18
CA VAL A 172 -3.63 3.92 -4.99
C VAL A 172 -4.20 2.51 -5.04
N LYS A 173 -5.53 2.40 -5.01
CA LYS A 173 -6.26 1.16 -5.21
C LYS A 173 -7.20 1.33 -6.40
N GLY A 174 -7.04 0.49 -7.43
CA GLY A 174 -7.94 0.46 -8.59
C GLY A 174 -7.81 1.60 -9.61
N ALA A 175 -7.15 2.71 -9.28
CA ALA A 175 -6.99 3.86 -10.20
C ALA A 175 -5.62 3.90 -10.89
N ILE A 176 -4.93 2.76 -10.99
CA ILE A 176 -3.54 2.71 -11.46
C ILE A 176 -3.37 3.22 -12.90
N ASP A 177 -4.31 2.91 -13.77
CA ASP A 177 -4.22 3.32 -15.18
C ASP A 177 -4.17 4.83 -15.38
N SER A 178 -4.84 5.62 -14.52
CA SER A 178 -4.78 7.08 -14.56
C SER A 178 -3.38 7.63 -14.26
N PHE A 179 -2.58 6.89 -13.48
CA PHE A 179 -1.20 7.23 -13.18
C PHE A 179 -0.21 6.75 -14.24
N LEU A 180 -0.44 5.55 -14.80
CA LEU A 180 0.43 4.98 -15.84
C LEU A 180 0.29 5.71 -17.18
N ASN A 181 -0.87 6.29 -17.45
CA ASN A 181 -1.12 7.04 -18.69
C ASN A 181 -0.78 8.54 -18.58
N ALA A 182 -0.63 9.09 -17.38
CA ALA A 182 -0.26 10.49 -17.17
C ALA A 182 1.21 10.80 -17.52
N ASN A 183 2.05 9.76 -17.68
CA ASN A 183 3.48 9.89 -18.01
C ASN A 183 3.80 9.63 -19.49
N LYS A 184 2.78 9.54 -20.35
CA LYS A 184 2.90 9.47 -21.81
C LYS A 184 2.52 10.80 -22.45
#